data_f20e8174676135ac02ea083d6a2331bc
#
_entry.id   f20e8174676135ac02ea083d6a2331bc
#
_cell.length_a   1.000
_cell.length_b   1.000
_cell.length_c   1.000
_cell.angle_alpha   90.00
_cell.angle_beta   90.00
_cell.angle_gamma   90.00
#
_symmetry.space_group_name_H-M   'P 1'
#
loop_
_entity.id
_entity.type
_entity.pdbx_description
1 polymer ?
#
loop_
_entity_poly.entity_id
_entity_poly.type
_entity_poly.pdbx_seq_one_letter_code
_entity_poly.pdbx_strand_id
1 'polypeptide(L)'
;AEAELFNEENLTLEAREEKLNNEHDKIMGAQVIDWQGEKRTARQMEAILWDPNRETRRAGWEKLAERQLADREAINDGWVEYMKLRGQIAANAGEAGYRDYRWKQLLRFDYTPDDCKSFHQAIEEAVVPAVNRLMERRRRSIGDNRLRYYDIFFDLSGKPALHPFKDARELTDKSANIFTQVDPVFGGYLRQMDQEG
;
A
#
# COMPACT_ATOMS: atom_id res chain seq x y z
N ALA A 1 -13.22 22.22 13.25
CA ALA A 1 -12.11 21.92 12.37
C ALA A 1 -12.46 22.25 10.91
N GLU A 2 -13.49 21.64 10.29
CA GLU A 2 -13.82 21.91 8.88
C GLU A 2 -14.09 23.40 8.61
N ALA A 3 -14.92 24.06 9.43
CA ALA A 3 -15.23 25.49 9.28
C ALA A 3 -13.99 26.39 9.49
N GLU A 4 -13.02 25.98 10.27
CA GLU A 4 -11.78 26.73 10.49
C GLU A 4 -10.79 26.57 9.33
N LEU A 5 -10.82 25.43 8.66
CA LEU A 5 -9.94 25.13 7.54
C LEU A 5 -10.51 25.59 6.20
N PHE A 6 -11.81 25.92 6.17
CA PHE A 6 -12.48 26.33 4.95
C PHE A 6 -11.93 27.66 4.44
N ASN A 7 -11.54 27.66 3.18
CA ASN A 7 -11.17 28.86 2.43
C ASN A 7 -11.67 28.72 0.99
N GLU A 8 -12.43 29.69 0.52
CA GLU A 8 -13.03 29.66 -0.82
C GLU A 8 -11.98 29.53 -1.94
N GLU A 9 -10.80 30.13 -1.76
CA GLU A 9 -9.69 30.01 -2.70
C GLU A 9 -9.16 28.59 -2.84
N ASN A 10 -9.37 27.73 -1.83
CA ASN A 10 -8.95 26.33 -1.85
C ASN A 10 -9.82 25.46 -2.75
N LEU A 11 -11.06 25.83 -3.05
CA LEU A 11 -11.97 25.01 -3.86
C LEU A 11 -11.40 24.68 -5.23
N THR A 12 -10.76 25.68 -5.88
CA THR A 12 -10.11 25.46 -7.19
C THR A 12 -8.82 24.66 -7.08
N LEU A 13 -8.08 24.80 -5.99
CA LEU A 13 -6.85 24.04 -5.73
C LEU A 13 -7.16 22.58 -5.42
N GLU A 14 -8.19 22.32 -4.63
CA GLU A 14 -8.67 20.97 -4.30
C GLU A 14 -9.19 20.24 -5.54
N ALA A 15 -9.95 20.95 -6.40
CA ALA A 15 -10.37 20.37 -7.68
C ALA A 15 -9.19 20.04 -8.61
N ARG A 16 -8.10 20.83 -8.54
CA ARG A 16 -6.86 20.53 -9.26
C ARG A 16 -6.10 19.36 -8.64
N GLU A 17 -6.07 19.27 -7.31
CA GLU A 17 -5.49 18.13 -6.60
C GLU A 17 -6.19 16.82 -7.01
N GLU A 18 -7.52 16.84 -7.10
CA GLU A 18 -8.29 15.67 -7.56
C GLU A 18 -7.96 15.25 -9.00
N LYS A 19 -7.73 16.23 -9.89
CA LYS A 19 -7.25 15.92 -11.24
C LYS A 19 -5.88 15.26 -11.25
N LEU A 20 -4.95 15.73 -10.42
CA LEU A 20 -3.64 15.09 -10.28
C LEU A 20 -3.75 13.65 -9.70
N ASN A 21 -4.65 13.42 -8.76
CA ASN A 21 -4.97 12.06 -8.28
C ASN A 21 -5.38 11.17 -9.44
N ASN A 22 -6.35 11.62 -10.24
CA ASN A 22 -6.84 10.87 -11.39
C ASN A 22 -5.75 10.64 -12.46
N GLU A 23 -4.85 11.59 -12.68
CA GLU A 23 -3.71 11.44 -13.60
C GLU A 23 -2.72 10.39 -13.08
N HIS A 24 -2.38 10.43 -11.80
CA HIS A 24 -1.55 9.42 -11.16
C HIS A 24 -2.17 8.02 -11.28
N ASP A 25 -3.46 7.90 -10.97
CA ASP A 25 -4.17 6.61 -11.04
C ASP A 25 -4.21 6.06 -12.47
N LYS A 26 -4.34 6.92 -13.48
CA LYS A 26 -4.22 6.53 -14.89
C LYS A 26 -2.83 6.00 -15.23
N ILE A 27 -1.77 6.66 -14.77
CA ILE A 27 -0.40 6.19 -14.97
C ILE A 27 -0.22 4.81 -14.32
N MET A 28 -0.61 4.66 -13.06
CA MET A 28 -0.48 3.40 -12.33
C MET A 28 -1.34 2.28 -12.93
N GLY A 29 -2.58 2.60 -13.32
CA GLY A 29 -3.50 1.64 -13.93
C GLY A 29 -3.09 1.19 -15.34
N ALA A 30 -2.32 2.02 -16.06
CA ALA A 30 -1.79 1.68 -17.38
C ALA A 30 -0.52 0.81 -17.35
N GLN A 31 0.01 0.49 -16.15
CA GLN A 31 1.21 -0.33 -16.01
C GLN A 31 0.91 -1.80 -16.35
N VAL A 32 1.21 -2.16 -17.59
CA VAL A 32 1.09 -3.52 -18.10
C VAL A 32 2.48 -4.05 -18.43
N ILE A 33 2.74 -5.27 -18.02
CA ILE A 33 4.03 -5.98 -18.17
C ILE A 33 3.78 -7.23 -19.05
N ASP A 34 4.64 -7.44 -20.05
CA ASP A 34 4.67 -8.70 -20.76
C ASP A 34 5.46 -9.72 -19.94
N TRP A 35 4.76 -10.77 -19.53
CA TRP A 35 5.32 -11.87 -18.77
C TRP A 35 5.00 -13.20 -19.45
N GLN A 36 6.04 -13.81 -20.02
CA GLN A 36 5.92 -15.10 -20.70
C GLN A 36 4.87 -15.13 -21.85
N GLY A 37 4.74 -14.01 -22.56
CA GLY A 37 3.79 -13.85 -23.67
C GLY A 37 2.37 -13.44 -23.26
N GLU A 38 2.13 -13.23 -21.96
CA GLU A 38 0.87 -12.71 -21.44
C GLU A 38 1.04 -11.29 -20.88
N LYS A 39 0.04 -10.44 -21.13
CA LYS A 39 -0.03 -9.12 -20.53
C LYS A 39 -0.59 -9.22 -19.11
N ARG A 40 0.19 -8.75 -18.13
CA ARG A 40 -0.18 -8.73 -16.72
C ARG A 40 -0.10 -7.33 -16.14
N THR A 41 -1.01 -7.01 -15.22
CA THR A 41 -0.94 -5.78 -14.44
C THR A 41 0.17 -5.88 -13.40
N ALA A 42 0.62 -4.73 -12.87
CA ALA A 42 1.59 -4.70 -11.77
C ALA A 42 1.14 -5.57 -10.59
N ARG A 43 -0.16 -5.54 -10.25
CA ARG A 43 -0.74 -6.36 -9.18
C ARG A 43 -0.66 -7.86 -9.45
N GLN A 44 -0.89 -8.28 -10.68
CA GLN A 44 -0.74 -9.69 -11.07
C GLN A 44 0.72 -10.14 -11.06
N MET A 45 1.66 -9.23 -11.32
CA MET A 45 3.09 -9.52 -11.22
C MET A 45 3.57 -9.74 -9.78
N GLU A 46 2.95 -9.12 -8.80
CA GLU A 46 3.30 -9.34 -7.38
C GLU A 46 3.16 -10.81 -6.97
N ALA A 47 2.20 -11.54 -7.53
CA ALA A 47 2.04 -12.97 -7.26
C ALA A 47 3.28 -13.79 -7.63
N ILE A 48 4.08 -13.35 -8.60
CA ILE A 48 5.31 -14.02 -9.04
C ILE A 48 6.39 -13.95 -7.96
N LEU A 49 6.35 -12.95 -7.08
CA LEU A 49 7.30 -12.80 -5.97
C LEU A 49 7.16 -13.90 -4.90
N TRP A 50 6.10 -14.70 -4.99
CA TRP A 50 5.86 -15.86 -4.12
C TRP A 50 6.28 -17.19 -4.74
N ASP A 51 6.75 -17.18 -5.99
CA ASP A 51 7.22 -18.40 -6.68
C ASP A 51 8.38 -19.05 -5.90
N PRO A 52 8.40 -20.37 -5.72
CA PRO A 52 9.50 -21.06 -5.05
C PRO A 52 10.84 -20.89 -5.80
N ASN A 53 10.84 -20.73 -7.11
CA ASN A 53 12.04 -20.54 -7.90
C ASN A 53 12.54 -19.08 -7.79
N ARG A 54 13.75 -18.92 -7.27
CA ARG A 54 14.37 -17.60 -7.07
C ARG A 54 14.60 -16.83 -8.37
N GLU A 55 14.98 -17.51 -9.45
CA GLU A 55 15.22 -16.86 -10.74
C GLU A 55 13.91 -16.33 -11.34
N THR A 56 12.80 -17.07 -11.17
CA THR A 56 11.46 -16.61 -11.56
C THR A 56 11.09 -15.35 -10.80
N ARG A 57 11.29 -15.32 -9.47
CA ARG A 57 11.02 -14.14 -8.64
C ARG A 57 11.87 -12.95 -9.07
N ARG A 58 13.18 -13.19 -9.32
CA ARG A 58 14.08 -12.15 -9.77
C ARG A 58 13.63 -11.54 -11.11
N ALA A 59 13.39 -12.38 -12.10
CA ALA A 59 12.94 -11.94 -13.42
C ALA A 59 11.62 -11.18 -13.37
N GLY A 60 10.66 -11.66 -12.56
CA GLY A 60 9.38 -10.97 -12.34
C GLY A 60 9.55 -9.60 -11.69
N TRP A 61 10.41 -9.51 -10.66
CA TRP A 61 10.72 -8.25 -10.00
C TRP A 61 11.42 -7.25 -10.94
N GLU A 62 12.40 -7.71 -11.71
CA GLU A 62 13.14 -6.86 -12.67
C GLU A 62 12.18 -6.27 -13.71
N LYS A 63 11.26 -7.07 -14.25
CA LYS A 63 10.25 -6.60 -15.20
C LYS A 63 9.26 -5.60 -14.57
N LEU A 64 8.84 -5.85 -13.35
CA LEU A 64 7.96 -4.93 -12.60
C LEU A 64 8.68 -3.61 -12.34
N ALA A 65 9.92 -3.66 -11.86
CA ALA A 65 10.72 -2.48 -11.58
C ALA A 65 11.04 -1.67 -12.87
N GLU A 66 11.38 -2.34 -13.97
CA GLU A 66 11.58 -1.70 -15.27
C GLU A 66 10.34 -0.91 -15.71
N ARG A 67 9.16 -1.51 -15.59
CA ARG A 67 7.89 -0.86 -15.96
C ARG A 67 7.57 0.34 -15.06
N GLN A 68 7.75 0.21 -13.74
CA GLN A 68 7.53 1.30 -12.80
C GLN A 68 8.52 2.46 -13.03
N LEU A 69 9.78 2.14 -13.29
CA LEU A 69 10.81 3.15 -13.55
C LEU A 69 10.58 3.91 -14.87
N ALA A 70 9.89 3.32 -15.83
CA ALA A 70 9.55 4.00 -17.07
C ALA A 70 8.61 5.21 -16.86
N ASP A 71 7.78 5.19 -15.81
CA ASP A 71 6.87 6.28 -15.48
C ASP A 71 7.45 7.25 -14.41
N ARG A 72 8.68 7.03 -13.97
CA ARG A 72 9.29 7.76 -12.84
C ARG A 72 9.23 9.29 -12.99
N GLU A 73 9.53 9.80 -14.17
CA GLU A 73 9.58 11.25 -14.40
C GLU A 73 8.18 11.85 -14.31
N ALA A 74 7.19 11.25 -14.96
CA ALA A 74 5.80 11.71 -14.91
C ALA A 74 5.24 11.68 -13.46
N ILE A 75 5.57 10.64 -12.70
CA ILE A 75 5.17 10.53 -11.28
C ILE A 75 5.87 11.59 -10.44
N ASN A 76 7.17 11.83 -10.66
CA ASN A 76 7.91 12.86 -9.93
C ASN A 76 7.40 14.28 -10.23
N ASP A 77 7.09 14.58 -11.50
CA ASP A 77 6.52 15.87 -11.89
C ASP A 77 5.15 16.09 -11.23
N GLY A 78 4.29 15.07 -11.24
CA GLY A 78 3.02 15.07 -10.51
C GLY A 78 3.23 15.33 -9.01
N TRP A 79 4.22 14.70 -8.39
CA TRP A 79 4.56 14.92 -6.98
C TRP A 79 4.99 16.37 -6.70
N VAL A 80 5.79 16.97 -7.57
CA VAL A 80 6.19 18.39 -7.45
C VAL A 80 4.98 19.30 -7.49
N GLU A 81 4.02 19.05 -8.40
CA GLU A 81 2.77 19.81 -8.44
C GLU A 81 1.92 19.63 -7.18
N TYR A 82 1.83 18.41 -6.65
CA TYR A 82 1.19 18.15 -5.35
C TYR A 82 1.80 18.98 -4.23
N MET A 83 3.11 19.01 -4.12
CA MET A 83 3.80 19.77 -3.07
C MET A 83 3.46 21.26 -3.15
N LYS A 84 3.39 21.84 -4.37
CA LYS A 84 3.02 23.24 -4.58
C LYS A 84 1.57 23.51 -4.17
N LEU A 85 0.62 22.70 -4.68
CA LEU A 85 -0.81 22.85 -4.37
C LEU A 85 -1.09 22.72 -2.88
N ARG A 86 -0.55 21.69 -2.26
CA ARG A 86 -0.74 21.39 -0.84
C ARG A 86 -0.13 22.47 0.06
N GLY A 87 1.01 23.02 -0.35
CA GLY A 87 1.60 24.18 0.34
C GLY A 87 0.70 25.41 0.28
N GLN A 88 0.09 25.67 -0.88
CA GLN A 88 -0.82 26.79 -1.06
C GLN A 88 -2.14 26.61 -0.31
N ILE A 89 -2.73 25.40 -0.37
CA ILE A 89 -3.95 25.03 0.39
C ILE A 89 -3.74 25.28 1.89
N ALA A 90 -2.62 24.83 2.44
CA ALA A 90 -2.31 25.03 3.84
C ALA A 90 -2.13 26.53 4.19
N ALA A 91 -1.40 27.27 3.37
CA ALA A 91 -1.19 28.71 3.57
C ALA A 91 -2.50 29.50 3.52
N ASN A 92 -3.40 29.22 2.57
CA ASN A 92 -4.71 29.83 2.47
C ASN A 92 -5.60 29.57 3.70
N ALA A 93 -5.44 28.38 4.33
CA ALA A 93 -6.12 28.01 5.55
C ALA A 93 -5.43 28.56 6.84
N GLY A 94 -4.35 29.34 6.70
CA GLY A 94 -3.63 29.91 7.83
C GLY A 94 -2.74 28.91 8.60
N GLU A 95 -2.45 27.75 8.01
CA GLU A 95 -1.66 26.71 8.62
C GLU A 95 -0.16 26.84 8.27
N ALA A 96 0.72 26.44 9.20
CA ALA A 96 2.17 26.52 9.01
C ALA A 96 2.69 25.58 7.91
N GLY A 97 1.93 24.54 7.58
CA GLY A 97 2.25 23.60 6.51
C GLY A 97 1.13 22.59 6.26
N TYR A 98 1.25 21.83 5.17
CA TYR A 98 0.23 20.88 4.77
C TYR A 98 0.01 19.75 5.80
N ARG A 99 1.05 19.37 6.56
CA ARG A 99 0.91 18.39 7.64
C ARG A 99 -0.07 18.91 8.70
N ASP A 100 0.05 20.15 9.12
CA ASP A 100 -0.77 20.72 10.19
C ASP A 100 -2.21 20.92 9.70
N TYR A 101 -2.39 21.38 8.46
CA TYR A 101 -3.67 21.41 7.77
C TYR A 101 -4.33 20.03 7.73
N ARG A 102 -3.63 19.02 7.23
CA ARG A 102 -4.14 17.67 7.08
C ARG A 102 -4.40 16.98 8.41
N TRP A 103 -3.62 17.32 9.43
CA TRP A 103 -3.79 16.80 10.78
C TRP A 103 -5.16 17.18 11.35
N LYS A 104 -5.53 18.45 11.23
CA LYS A 104 -6.84 18.97 11.64
C LYS A 104 -7.97 18.41 10.78
N GLN A 105 -7.76 18.32 9.47
CA GLN A 105 -8.74 17.75 8.53
C GLN A 105 -9.05 16.28 8.84
N LEU A 106 -8.05 15.53 9.31
CA LEU A 106 -8.20 14.12 9.75
C LEU A 106 -8.71 14.00 11.19
N LEU A 107 -9.09 15.11 11.83
CA LEU A 107 -9.62 15.13 13.21
C LEU A 107 -8.70 14.47 14.24
N ARG A 108 -7.39 14.61 14.08
CA ARG A 108 -6.38 14.04 14.98
C ARG A 108 -6.12 14.99 16.14
N PHE A 109 -6.95 14.93 17.18
CA PHE A 109 -6.88 15.84 18.33
C PHE A 109 -6.33 15.19 19.59
N ASP A 110 -6.21 13.88 19.61
CA ASP A 110 -5.83 13.07 20.78
C ASP A 110 -4.34 12.74 20.84
N TYR A 111 -3.59 13.05 19.80
CA TYR A 111 -2.13 12.89 19.72
C TYR A 111 -1.51 13.92 18.77
N THR A 112 -0.22 14.14 18.89
CA THR A 112 0.55 15.15 18.16
C THR A 112 1.56 14.52 17.18
N PRO A 113 2.10 15.30 16.22
CA PRO A 113 3.24 14.86 15.40
C PRO A 113 4.47 14.46 16.24
N ASP A 114 4.68 15.05 17.42
CA ASP A 114 5.82 14.69 18.27
C ASP A 114 5.60 13.36 18.99
N ASP A 115 4.35 13.02 19.34
CA ASP A 115 4.01 11.68 19.82
C ASP A 115 4.32 10.62 18.74
N CYS A 116 4.03 10.93 17.46
CA CYS A 116 4.41 10.06 16.35
C CYS A 116 5.92 9.89 16.22
N LYS A 117 6.71 10.95 16.41
CA LYS A 117 8.19 10.85 16.41
C LYS A 117 8.70 9.98 17.54
N SER A 118 8.14 10.13 18.73
CA SER A 118 8.47 9.28 19.87
C SER A 118 8.15 7.80 19.61
N PHE A 119 7.01 7.54 18.97
CA PHE A 119 6.66 6.19 18.52
C PHE A 119 7.63 5.64 17.46
N HIS A 120 8.04 6.47 16.48
CA HIS A 120 9.05 6.09 15.49
C HIS A 120 10.40 5.74 16.15
N GLN A 121 10.82 6.51 17.15
CA GLN A 121 12.04 6.20 17.90
C GLN A 121 11.93 4.84 18.61
N ALA A 122 10.81 4.56 19.26
CA ALA A 122 10.59 3.27 19.90
C ALA A 122 10.63 2.10 18.89
N ILE A 123 10.07 2.30 17.66
CA ILE A 123 10.19 1.33 16.57
C ILE A 123 11.65 1.13 16.16
N GLU A 124 12.41 2.22 15.99
CA GLU A 124 13.82 2.14 15.60
C GLU A 124 14.65 1.38 16.64
N GLU A 125 14.41 1.61 17.92
CA GLU A 125 15.16 0.99 19.01
C GLU A 125 14.76 -0.49 19.26
N ALA A 126 13.48 -0.82 19.14
CA ALA A 126 12.97 -2.15 19.51
C ALA A 126 12.67 -3.05 18.29
N VAL A 127 11.96 -2.54 17.30
CA VAL A 127 11.44 -3.33 16.19
C VAL A 127 12.50 -3.54 15.11
N VAL A 128 13.22 -2.49 14.71
CA VAL A 128 14.24 -2.58 13.65
C VAL A 128 15.31 -3.62 13.95
N PRO A 129 15.90 -3.71 15.16
CA PRO A 129 16.85 -4.78 15.50
C PRO A 129 16.22 -6.19 15.43
N ALA A 130 14.95 -6.32 15.81
CA ALA A 130 14.25 -7.61 15.72
C ALA A 130 14.04 -8.04 14.26
N VAL A 131 13.60 -7.12 13.41
CA VAL A 131 13.46 -7.35 11.96
C VAL A 131 14.80 -7.71 11.33
N ASN A 132 15.88 -6.99 11.68
CA ASN A 132 17.23 -7.28 11.17
C ASN A 132 17.66 -8.70 11.52
N ARG A 133 17.38 -9.20 12.74
CA ARG A 133 17.65 -10.60 13.12
C ARG A 133 16.85 -11.60 12.29
N LEU A 134 15.60 -11.27 11.95
CA LEU A 134 14.78 -12.11 11.08
C LEU A 134 15.32 -12.13 9.65
N MET A 135 15.70 -10.98 9.10
CA MET A 135 16.28 -10.87 7.77
C MET A 135 17.62 -11.59 7.68
N GLU A 136 18.45 -11.51 8.71
CA GLU A 136 19.73 -12.24 8.76
C GLU A 136 19.52 -13.77 8.79
N ARG A 137 18.54 -14.27 9.55
CA ARG A 137 18.16 -15.71 9.51
C ARG A 137 17.71 -16.08 8.10
N ARG A 138 16.86 -15.25 7.47
CA ARG A 138 16.40 -15.47 6.11
C ARG A 138 17.55 -15.51 5.10
N ARG A 139 18.49 -14.58 5.18
CA ARG A 139 19.67 -14.53 4.36
C ARG A 139 20.49 -15.83 4.42
N ARG A 140 20.72 -16.33 5.64
CA ARG A 140 21.43 -17.60 5.87
C ARG A 140 20.69 -18.78 5.27
N SER A 141 19.37 -18.83 5.41
CA SER A 141 18.55 -19.92 4.87
C SER A 141 18.55 -19.98 3.35
N ILE A 142 18.66 -18.83 2.67
CA ILE A 142 18.78 -18.77 1.21
C ILE A 142 20.17 -19.13 0.72
N GLY A 143 21.21 -19.04 1.58
CA GLY A 143 22.59 -19.33 1.22
C GLY A 143 23.23 -18.26 0.35
N ASP A 144 22.69 -17.03 0.34
CA ASP A 144 23.20 -15.91 -0.43
C ASP A 144 23.85 -14.85 0.50
N ASN A 145 24.83 -14.16 0.00
CA ASN A 145 25.50 -13.09 0.74
C ASN A 145 24.66 -11.82 0.86
N ARG A 146 23.60 -11.67 0.05
CA ARG A 146 22.77 -10.48 0.00
C ARG A 146 21.32 -10.81 -0.28
N LEU A 147 20.43 -10.44 0.65
CA LEU A 147 18.99 -10.44 0.41
C LEU A 147 18.63 -9.37 -0.62
N ARG A 148 17.70 -9.72 -1.50
CA ARG A 148 17.08 -8.84 -2.48
C ARG A 148 15.59 -8.70 -2.15
N TYR A 149 14.93 -7.70 -2.71
CA TYR A 149 13.50 -7.49 -2.51
C TYR A 149 12.66 -8.73 -2.84
N TYR A 150 12.97 -9.41 -3.93
CA TYR A 150 12.31 -10.66 -4.36
C TYR A 150 12.60 -11.87 -3.47
N ASP A 151 13.42 -11.74 -2.44
CA ASP A 151 13.69 -12.80 -1.46
C ASP A 151 12.86 -12.63 -0.16
N ILE A 152 12.11 -11.51 -0.03
CA ILE A 152 11.44 -11.17 1.24
C ILE A 152 10.12 -11.93 1.41
N PHE A 153 9.37 -12.14 0.34
CA PHE A 153 7.99 -12.65 0.40
C PHE A 153 7.87 -14.18 0.33
N PHE A 154 8.85 -14.84 -0.25
CA PHE A 154 8.81 -16.30 -0.41
C PHE A 154 8.92 -17.04 0.94
N ASP A 155 8.12 -18.10 1.11
CA ASP A 155 8.21 -18.98 2.28
C ASP A 155 9.40 -19.93 2.16
N LEU A 156 10.35 -19.82 3.09
CA LEU A 156 11.57 -20.66 3.15
C LEU A 156 11.33 -22.04 3.77
N SER A 157 10.14 -22.32 4.32
CA SER A 157 9.86 -23.59 4.97
C SER A 157 9.81 -24.78 4.01
N GLY A 158 9.72 -24.51 2.69
CA GLY A 158 9.54 -25.51 1.64
C GLY A 158 8.17 -26.19 1.67
N LYS A 159 7.27 -25.74 2.54
CA LYS A 159 5.90 -26.26 2.59
C LYS A 159 5.09 -25.67 1.43
N PRO A 160 4.13 -26.43 0.88
CA PRO A 160 3.23 -25.89 -0.13
C PRO A 160 2.42 -24.74 0.47
N ALA A 161 2.13 -23.73 -0.36
CA ALA A 161 1.29 -22.63 0.03
C ALA A 161 -0.08 -23.13 0.51
N LEU A 162 -0.62 -22.47 1.52
CA LEU A 162 -1.99 -22.75 1.96
C LEU A 162 -2.97 -22.26 0.90
N HIS A 163 -3.92 -23.10 0.54
CA HIS A 163 -5.03 -22.77 -0.36
C HIS A 163 -6.36 -22.89 0.41
N PRO A 164 -6.67 -21.92 1.28
CA PRO A 164 -7.84 -21.99 2.15
C PRO A 164 -9.17 -21.91 1.40
N PHE A 165 -9.17 -21.46 0.15
CA PHE A 165 -10.35 -21.39 -0.73
C PHE A 165 -9.91 -21.58 -2.19
N LYS A 166 -10.84 -22.01 -3.04
CA LYS A 166 -10.62 -22.23 -4.49
C LYS A 166 -11.08 -21.04 -5.32
N ASP A 167 -12.16 -20.40 -4.90
CA ASP A 167 -12.83 -19.31 -5.62
C ASP A 167 -13.44 -18.31 -4.63
N ALA A 168 -13.96 -17.20 -5.15
CA ALA A 168 -14.54 -16.14 -4.36
C ALA A 168 -15.76 -16.61 -3.53
N ARG A 169 -16.58 -17.50 -4.09
CA ARG A 169 -17.76 -18.03 -3.39
C ARG A 169 -17.37 -18.84 -2.15
N GLU A 170 -16.40 -19.75 -2.32
CA GLU A 170 -15.91 -20.53 -1.18
C GLU A 170 -15.26 -19.62 -0.10
N LEU A 171 -14.58 -18.54 -0.52
CA LEU A 171 -14.03 -17.54 0.41
C LEU A 171 -15.16 -16.88 1.21
N THR A 172 -16.21 -16.39 0.53
CA THR A 172 -17.38 -15.75 1.18
C THR A 172 -18.08 -16.70 2.14
N ASP A 173 -18.37 -17.93 1.69
CA ASP A 173 -19.04 -18.93 2.51
C ASP A 173 -18.25 -19.27 3.79
N LYS A 174 -16.95 -19.53 3.64
CA LYS A 174 -16.05 -19.81 4.78
C LYS A 174 -15.93 -18.64 5.72
N SER A 175 -15.81 -17.42 5.18
CA SER A 175 -15.75 -16.21 5.97
C SER A 175 -17.05 -16.00 6.76
N ALA A 176 -18.20 -16.12 6.10
CA ALA A 176 -19.50 -16.01 6.78
C ALA A 176 -19.68 -17.05 7.90
N ASN A 177 -19.19 -18.28 7.69
CA ASN A 177 -19.21 -19.32 8.72
C ASN A 177 -18.29 -18.99 9.92
N ILE A 178 -17.09 -18.49 9.68
CA ILE A 178 -16.17 -18.05 10.74
C ILE A 178 -16.81 -16.89 11.53
N PHE A 179 -17.33 -15.89 10.85
CA PHE A 179 -17.99 -14.75 11.50
C PHE A 179 -19.22 -15.18 12.29
N THR A 180 -19.99 -16.16 11.79
CA THR A 180 -21.13 -16.73 12.53
C THR A 180 -20.71 -17.42 13.83
N GLN A 181 -19.53 -18.04 13.86
CA GLN A 181 -18.99 -18.66 15.09
C GLN A 181 -18.56 -17.62 16.13
N VAL A 182 -18.16 -16.42 15.68
CA VAL A 182 -17.84 -15.31 16.58
C VAL A 182 -19.12 -14.67 17.10
N ASP A 183 -20.03 -14.30 16.18
CA ASP A 183 -21.36 -13.76 16.48
C ASP A 183 -22.28 -14.02 15.27
N PRO A 184 -23.45 -14.65 15.48
CA PRO A 184 -24.43 -14.89 14.40
C PRO A 184 -24.83 -13.63 13.61
N VAL A 185 -24.85 -12.46 14.25
CA VAL A 185 -25.18 -11.18 13.60
C VAL A 185 -24.14 -10.83 12.54
N PHE A 186 -22.85 -11.00 12.84
CA PHE A 186 -21.77 -10.73 11.87
C PHE A 186 -21.84 -11.66 10.66
N GLY A 187 -22.11 -12.95 10.90
CA GLY A 187 -22.33 -13.89 9.80
C GLY A 187 -23.55 -13.52 8.94
N GLY A 188 -24.61 -12.99 9.58
CA GLY A 188 -25.77 -12.45 8.89
C GLY A 188 -25.45 -11.28 7.98
N TYR A 189 -24.69 -10.32 8.45
CA TYR A 189 -24.23 -9.18 7.63
C TYR A 189 -23.43 -9.60 6.40
N LEU A 190 -22.49 -10.53 6.55
CA LEU A 190 -21.70 -11.01 5.39
C LEU A 190 -22.59 -11.70 4.34
N ARG A 191 -23.57 -12.50 4.76
CA ARG A 191 -24.50 -13.14 3.83
C ARG A 191 -25.41 -12.13 3.14
N GLN A 192 -25.84 -11.09 3.84
CA GLN A 192 -26.62 -10.01 3.26
C GLN A 192 -25.80 -9.25 2.20
N MET A 193 -24.55 -8.88 2.52
CA MET A 193 -23.65 -8.23 1.56
C MET A 193 -23.44 -9.07 0.30
N ASP A 194 -23.30 -10.40 0.44
CA ASP A 194 -23.13 -11.31 -0.70
C ASP A 194 -24.40 -11.40 -1.59
N GLN A 195 -25.58 -11.17 -1.02
CA GLN A 195 -26.85 -11.19 -1.75
C GLN A 195 -27.15 -9.87 -2.46
N GLU A 196 -26.66 -8.76 -1.91
CA GLU A 196 -26.92 -7.40 -2.43
C GLU A 196 -25.90 -6.95 -3.47
N GLY A 197 -24.77 -7.68 -3.64
CA GLY A 197 -23.87 -7.44 -4.73
C GLY A 197 -22.55 -7.03 -4.63
#